data_13900b7d9bc0a5c02d9158069933d0a8
#
_entry.id   13900b7d9bc0a5c02d9158069933d0a8
#
_cell.length_a   1.000
_cell.length_b   1.000
_cell.length_c   1.000
_cell.angle_alpha   90.00
_cell.angle_beta   90.00
_cell.angle_gamma   90.00
#
_symmetry.space_group_name_H-M   'P 1'
#
loop_
_entity.id
_entity.type
_entity.pdbx_description
1 polymer ?
#
loop_
_entity_poly.entity_id
_entity_poly.type
_entity_poly.pdbx_seq_one_letter_code
_entity_poly.pdbx_strand_id
1 'polypeptide(L)'
;VGRTLEYAVDSLQIEKDIPFHRAFSDAYYTALVLQKIPADIEEYCSYDTYQLPKSKKEEIHKVFPSYSKYISRSFPDKGKAMEDREVLSTRCYICDKAARKKIRWFTPNGKHYYSVSYCEKHGYLKGKIRIRKNICDPESVFVIKTMKLISKEDVDKIIEKKEHARIQRQIRRRHDREKK
;
A
#
# COMPACT_ATOMS: atom_id res chain seq x y z
N VAL A 1 9.21 -18.41 -0.48
CA VAL A 1 8.70 -19.17 -1.64
C VAL A 1 7.20 -19.14 -1.54
N GLY A 2 6.51 -18.52 -2.54
CA GLY A 2 5.04 -18.52 -2.61
C GLY A 2 4.53 -19.94 -2.86
N ARG A 3 3.66 -20.43 -1.99
CA ARG A 3 3.01 -21.74 -2.15
C ARG A 3 1.67 -21.53 -2.87
N THR A 4 1.30 -22.46 -3.74
CA THR A 4 0.04 -22.41 -4.51
C THR A 4 -1.15 -22.86 -3.67
N LEU A 5 -2.39 -22.53 -4.11
CA LEU A 5 -3.61 -23.03 -3.50
C LEU A 5 -3.65 -24.58 -3.53
N GLU A 6 -3.23 -25.18 -4.62
CA GLU A 6 -3.12 -26.65 -4.73
C GLU A 6 -2.23 -27.25 -3.65
N TYR A 7 -1.08 -26.64 -3.39
CA TYR A 7 -0.20 -27.08 -2.31
C TYR A 7 -0.88 -27.01 -0.94
N ALA A 8 -1.67 -25.96 -0.68
CA ALA A 8 -2.41 -25.84 0.59
C ALA A 8 -3.49 -26.93 0.71
N VAL A 9 -4.23 -27.20 -0.37
CA VAL A 9 -5.25 -28.25 -0.45
C VAL A 9 -4.64 -29.62 -0.17
N ASP A 10 -3.50 -29.93 -0.81
CA ASP A 10 -2.78 -31.20 -0.59
C ASP A 10 -2.25 -31.31 0.85
N SER A 11 -1.63 -30.26 1.36
CA SER A 11 -1.06 -30.24 2.72
C SER A 11 -2.11 -30.45 3.81
N LEU A 12 -3.35 -29.99 3.57
CA LEU A 12 -4.49 -30.12 4.49
C LEU A 12 -5.37 -31.34 4.20
N GLN A 13 -4.95 -32.20 3.26
CA GLN A 13 -5.66 -33.41 2.86
C GLN A 13 -7.13 -33.13 2.49
N ILE A 14 -7.37 -32.05 1.75
CA ILE A 14 -8.68 -31.70 1.23
C ILE A 14 -8.90 -32.44 -0.09
N GLU A 15 -10.04 -33.12 -0.22
CA GLU A 15 -10.40 -33.86 -1.43
C GLU A 15 -10.54 -32.93 -2.64
N LYS A 16 -9.98 -33.36 -3.79
CA LYS A 16 -10.01 -32.61 -5.04
C LYS A 16 -11.10 -33.15 -5.96
N ASP A 17 -12.29 -32.58 -5.84
CA ASP A 17 -13.51 -32.97 -6.56
C ASP A 17 -13.80 -32.14 -7.79
N ILE A 18 -13.23 -30.93 -7.89
CA ILE A 18 -13.41 -30.02 -9.01
C ILE A 18 -12.07 -29.49 -9.54
N PRO A 19 -11.96 -29.18 -10.86
CA PRO A 19 -10.70 -28.75 -11.47
C PRO A 19 -10.28 -27.35 -11.01
N PHE A 20 -8.98 -27.17 -10.71
CA PHE A 20 -8.36 -25.88 -10.39
C PHE A 20 -8.35 -24.88 -11.59
N HIS A 21 -7.95 -23.64 -11.30
CA HIS A 21 -7.81 -22.55 -12.28
C HIS A 21 -9.14 -22.09 -12.90
N ARG A 22 -10.21 -22.25 -12.13
CA ARG A 22 -11.52 -21.63 -12.41
C ARG A 22 -11.93 -20.82 -11.19
N ALA A 23 -12.46 -19.62 -11.41
CA ALA A 23 -12.78 -18.66 -10.34
C ALA A 23 -13.65 -19.28 -9.24
N PHE A 24 -14.64 -20.10 -9.59
CA PHE A 24 -15.51 -20.80 -8.63
C PHE A 24 -14.72 -21.85 -7.83
N SER A 25 -13.94 -22.69 -8.50
CA SER A 25 -13.17 -23.77 -7.86
C SER A 25 -12.10 -23.21 -6.94
N ASP A 26 -11.41 -22.15 -7.36
CA ASP A 26 -10.39 -21.49 -6.54
C ASP A 26 -11.02 -20.84 -5.30
N ALA A 27 -12.19 -20.23 -5.42
CA ALA A 27 -12.94 -19.71 -4.28
C ALA A 27 -13.41 -20.82 -3.34
N TYR A 28 -13.92 -21.92 -3.86
CA TYR A 28 -14.37 -23.11 -3.11
C TYR A 28 -13.23 -23.72 -2.29
N TYR A 29 -12.10 -24.03 -2.93
CA TYR A 29 -10.94 -24.57 -2.21
C TYR A 29 -10.34 -23.58 -1.22
N THR A 30 -10.36 -22.29 -1.52
CA THR A 30 -9.93 -21.26 -0.57
C THR A 30 -10.80 -21.28 0.69
N ALA A 31 -12.12 -21.44 0.55
CA ALA A 31 -13.03 -21.55 1.68
C ALA A 31 -12.78 -22.82 2.50
N LEU A 32 -12.54 -23.98 1.87
CA LEU A 32 -12.21 -25.22 2.56
C LEU A 32 -10.88 -25.12 3.31
N VAL A 33 -9.85 -24.50 2.70
CA VAL A 33 -8.57 -24.23 3.37
C VAL A 33 -8.78 -23.35 4.60
N LEU A 34 -9.60 -22.28 4.46
CA LEU A 34 -9.89 -21.37 5.58
C LEU A 34 -10.55 -22.09 6.76
N GLN A 35 -11.50 -23.01 6.49
CA GLN A 35 -12.17 -23.80 7.53
C GLN A 35 -11.21 -24.74 8.31
N LYS A 36 -10.10 -25.15 7.70
CA LYS A 36 -9.09 -26.02 8.33
C LYS A 36 -8.04 -25.25 9.13
N ILE A 37 -7.98 -23.94 9.04
CA ILE A 37 -7.01 -23.12 9.78
C ILE A 37 -7.54 -22.88 11.20
N PRO A 38 -6.86 -23.43 12.25
CA PRO A 38 -7.28 -23.27 13.64
C PRO A 38 -6.81 -21.89 14.17
N ALA A 39 -7.28 -20.82 13.61
CA ALA A 39 -6.85 -19.49 13.97
C ALA A 39 -8.06 -18.57 14.13
N ASP A 40 -7.93 -17.57 15.00
CA ASP A 40 -8.89 -16.49 15.04
C ASP A 40 -8.77 -15.68 13.73
N ILE A 41 -9.76 -15.90 12.86
CA ILE A 41 -9.80 -15.31 11.52
C ILE A 41 -9.69 -13.79 11.58
N GLU A 42 -10.12 -13.17 12.67
CA GLU A 42 -10.06 -11.71 12.84
C GLU A 42 -8.63 -11.18 12.88
N GLU A 43 -7.65 -11.95 13.37
CA GLU A 43 -6.23 -11.56 13.34
C GLU A 43 -5.66 -11.47 11.93
N TYR A 44 -6.22 -12.23 10.98
CA TYR A 44 -5.74 -12.32 9.59
C TYR A 44 -6.58 -11.53 8.61
N CYS A 45 -7.75 -11.03 9.02
CA CYS A 45 -8.59 -10.21 8.17
C CYS A 45 -7.96 -8.84 7.92
N SER A 46 -7.53 -8.59 6.69
CA SER A 46 -7.28 -7.24 6.21
C SER A 46 -8.58 -6.72 5.58
N TYR A 47 -9.18 -5.72 6.20
CA TYR A 47 -10.37 -5.09 5.62
C TYR A 47 -9.99 -4.34 4.35
N ASP A 48 -10.37 -4.87 3.18
CA ASP A 48 -10.57 -4.06 1.99
C ASP A 48 -11.93 -3.40 2.17
N THR A 49 -11.89 -2.11 2.48
CA THR A 49 -13.10 -1.35 2.79
C THR A 49 -13.95 -1.20 1.55
N TYR A 50 -15.09 -1.88 1.51
CA TYR A 50 -16.16 -1.62 0.53
C TYR A 50 -16.82 -0.25 0.74
N GLN A 51 -16.67 0.34 1.92
CA GLN A 51 -17.13 1.68 2.24
C GLN A 51 -15.96 2.55 2.65
N LEU A 52 -15.74 3.62 1.88
CA LEU A 52 -14.75 4.61 2.21
C LEU A 52 -15.19 5.43 3.43
N PRO A 53 -14.23 5.85 4.28
CA PRO A 53 -14.50 6.78 5.36
C PRO A 53 -15.19 8.05 4.83
N LYS A 54 -16.29 8.44 5.46
CA LYS A 54 -17.06 9.65 5.09
C LYS A 54 -16.44 10.92 5.66
N SER A 55 -15.71 10.79 6.75
CA SER A 55 -15.13 11.93 7.47
C SER A 55 -13.71 11.62 7.94
N LYS A 56 -12.99 12.66 8.35
CA LYS A 56 -11.63 12.54 8.91
C LYS A 56 -11.59 11.67 10.18
N LYS A 57 -12.65 11.63 10.95
CA LYS A 57 -12.73 10.82 12.19
C LYS A 57 -12.86 9.33 11.90
N GLU A 58 -13.38 8.98 10.73
CA GLU A 58 -13.59 7.60 10.30
C GLU A 58 -12.42 7.06 9.49
N GLU A 59 -11.39 7.87 9.22
CA GLU A 59 -10.19 7.43 8.49
C GLU A 59 -9.54 6.23 9.19
N ILE A 60 -9.20 5.22 8.41
CA ILE A 60 -8.80 3.92 8.95
C ILE A 60 -7.29 3.89 9.14
N HIS A 61 -6.86 3.61 10.36
CA HIS A 61 -5.48 3.35 10.72
C HIS A 61 -5.37 1.92 11.27
N LYS A 62 -4.71 1.05 10.52
CA LYS A 62 -4.44 -0.32 10.97
C LYS A 62 -2.93 -0.56 11.05
N VAL A 63 -2.50 -1.07 12.18
CA VAL A 63 -1.11 -1.48 12.41
C VAL A 63 -1.04 -3.00 12.34
N PHE A 64 -0.12 -3.50 11.52
CA PHE A 64 0.19 -4.91 11.37
C PHE A 64 1.61 -5.17 11.91
N PRO A 65 2.01 -6.41 12.16
CA PRO A 65 3.34 -6.69 12.70
C PRO A 65 4.51 -6.15 11.87
N SER A 66 4.38 -6.08 10.54
CA SER A 66 5.44 -5.67 9.62
C SER A 66 5.23 -4.34 8.89
N TYR A 67 4.05 -3.72 9.02
CA TYR A 67 3.71 -2.44 8.37
C TYR A 67 2.46 -1.81 8.99
N SER A 68 2.16 -0.58 8.61
CA SER A 68 0.84 0.02 8.85
C SER A 68 0.15 0.39 7.56
N LYS A 69 -1.19 0.40 7.59
CA LYS A 69 -2.06 0.81 6.49
C LYS A 69 -2.97 1.94 6.97
N TYR A 70 -3.05 2.99 6.19
CA TYR A 70 -3.98 4.09 6.37
C TYR A 70 -4.83 4.23 5.13
N ILE A 71 -6.14 4.42 5.32
CA ILE A 71 -7.11 4.67 4.26
C ILE A 71 -7.84 5.97 4.59
N SER A 72 -7.74 6.93 3.70
CA SER A 72 -8.34 8.24 3.88
C SER A 72 -9.81 8.26 3.48
N ARG A 73 -10.51 9.32 3.91
CA ARG A 73 -11.74 9.78 3.26
C ARG A 73 -11.51 10.14 1.80
N SER A 74 -12.59 10.39 1.07
CA SER A 74 -12.55 10.92 -0.28
C SER A 74 -12.06 12.37 -0.31
N PHE A 75 -11.34 12.72 -1.37
CA PHE A 75 -10.89 14.07 -1.71
C PHE A 75 -11.40 14.44 -3.11
N PRO A 76 -11.68 15.72 -3.40
CA PRO A 76 -12.14 16.14 -4.72
C PRO A 76 -11.16 15.78 -5.84
N ASP A 77 -9.87 15.88 -5.57
CA ASP A 77 -8.82 15.60 -6.52
C ASP A 77 -7.51 15.16 -5.84
N LYS A 78 -6.56 14.72 -6.67
CA LYS A 78 -5.23 14.28 -6.24
C LYS A 78 -4.40 15.39 -5.56
N GLY A 79 -4.55 16.64 -5.97
CA GLY A 79 -3.84 17.79 -5.40
C GLY A 79 -4.26 17.96 -3.94
N LYS A 80 -5.56 18.01 -3.69
CA LYS A 80 -6.13 18.10 -2.34
C LYS A 80 -5.76 16.93 -1.45
N ALA A 81 -5.74 15.72 -1.99
CA ALA A 81 -5.25 14.56 -1.26
C ALA A 81 -3.77 14.70 -0.84
N MET A 82 -2.93 15.25 -1.72
CA MET A 82 -1.50 15.46 -1.45
C MET A 82 -1.18 16.75 -0.67
N GLU A 83 -2.17 17.55 -0.29
CA GLU A 83 -2.06 18.67 0.65
C GLU A 83 -2.42 18.25 2.09
N ASP A 84 -3.14 17.15 2.26
CA ASP A 84 -3.61 16.71 3.57
C ASP A 84 -2.42 16.27 4.46
N ARG A 85 -2.43 16.78 5.71
CA ARG A 85 -1.35 16.53 6.69
C ARG A 85 -1.25 15.07 7.09
N GLU A 86 -2.38 14.36 7.22
CA GLU A 86 -2.38 12.97 7.62
C GLU A 86 -1.89 12.07 6.48
N VAL A 87 -2.29 12.35 5.24
CA VAL A 87 -1.78 11.67 4.05
C VAL A 87 -0.26 11.79 3.97
N LEU A 88 0.29 12.98 4.21
CA LEU A 88 1.74 13.25 4.12
C LEU A 88 2.52 12.95 5.40
N SER A 89 1.84 12.55 6.47
CA SER A 89 2.51 12.24 7.74
C SER A 89 3.45 11.04 7.60
N THR A 90 4.58 11.09 8.31
CA THR A 90 5.59 10.03 8.33
C THR A 90 5.85 9.58 9.77
N ARG A 91 4.78 9.18 10.48
CA ARG A 91 4.91 8.63 11.83
C ARG A 91 5.43 7.20 11.78
N CYS A 92 6.20 6.83 12.81
CA CYS A 92 6.61 5.45 13.00
C CYS A 92 5.42 4.63 13.49
N TYR A 93 5.04 3.58 12.78
CA TYR A 93 3.88 2.77 13.12
C TYR A 93 4.06 1.91 14.38
N ILE A 94 5.30 1.77 14.88
CA ILE A 94 5.59 1.00 16.09
C ILE A 94 5.46 1.86 17.36
N CYS A 95 5.99 3.10 17.34
CA CYS A 95 6.00 3.97 18.51
C CYS A 95 5.18 5.25 18.35
N ASP A 96 4.51 5.42 17.24
CA ASP A 96 3.69 6.58 16.84
C ASP A 96 4.41 7.95 16.90
N LYS A 97 5.73 7.97 17.08
CA LYS A 97 6.50 9.22 17.07
C LYS A 97 6.71 9.73 15.64
N ALA A 98 6.76 11.05 15.50
CA ALA A 98 7.13 11.68 14.24
C ALA A 98 8.54 11.22 13.82
N ALA A 99 8.66 10.68 12.59
CA ALA A 99 9.93 10.26 12.02
C ALA A 99 10.52 11.36 11.14
N ARG A 100 11.82 11.60 11.27
CA ARG A 100 12.54 12.63 10.50
C ARG A 100 12.56 12.26 9.02
N LYS A 101 12.00 13.12 8.16
CA LYS A 101 12.00 12.93 6.70
C LYS A 101 13.41 12.98 6.14
N LYS A 102 13.87 11.88 5.53
CA LYS A 102 15.13 11.77 4.76
C LYS A 102 14.89 12.00 3.27
N ILE A 103 13.81 11.44 2.75
CA ILE A 103 13.36 11.66 1.37
C ILE A 103 11.91 12.11 1.43
N ARG A 104 11.63 13.33 0.94
CA ARG A 104 10.26 13.85 0.82
C ARG A 104 9.46 13.03 -0.19
N TRP A 105 8.13 13.06 -0.08
CA TRP A 105 7.25 12.38 -1.01
C TRP A 105 7.55 12.77 -2.46
N PHE A 106 7.79 11.77 -3.29
CA PHE A 106 8.01 11.92 -4.72
C PHE A 106 7.29 10.82 -5.48
N THR A 107 7.01 11.04 -6.76
CA THR A 107 6.39 10.05 -7.63
C THR A 107 7.26 9.81 -8.87
N PRO A 108 7.63 8.56 -9.17
CA PRO A 108 8.33 8.23 -10.41
C PRO A 108 7.40 8.17 -11.62
N ASN A 109 6.14 7.79 -11.45
CA ASN A 109 5.20 7.47 -12.54
C ASN A 109 3.81 8.13 -12.40
N GLY A 110 3.63 9.06 -11.48
CA GLY A 110 2.34 9.71 -11.23
C GLY A 110 1.27 8.86 -10.52
N LYS A 111 1.47 7.54 -10.42
CA LYS A 111 0.50 6.60 -9.81
C LYS A 111 0.80 6.30 -8.36
N HIS A 112 2.07 6.21 -7.99
CA HIS A 112 2.54 5.90 -6.65
C HIS A 112 3.49 6.99 -6.17
N TYR A 113 3.39 7.32 -4.87
CA TYR A 113 4.36 8.18 -4.19
C TYR A 113 5.16 7.37 -3.20
N TYR A 114 6.40 7.77 -3.02
CA TYR A 114 7.34 7.17 -2.08
C TYR A 114 7.99 8.23 -1.22
N SER A 115 8.28 7.88 0.03
CA SER A 115 9.08 8.67 0.95
C SER A 115 9.98 7.76 1.79
N VAL A 116 11.02 8.33 2.36
CA VAL A 116 11.82 7.67 3.40
C VAL A 116 11.89 8.60 4.60
N SER A 117 11.65 8.06 5.77
CA SER A 117 11.81 8.75 7.04
C SER A 117 12.64 7.88 8.00
N TYR A 118 13.16 8.48 9.04
CA TYR A 118 14.00 7.81 10.02
C TYR A 118 13.43 8.01 11.42
N CYS A 119 13.15 6.92 12.09
CA CYS A 119 12.79 6.88 13.50
C CYS A 119 14.05 6.53 14.32
N GLU A 120 14.37 7.32 15.33
CA GLU A 120 15.56 7.09 16.15
C GLU A 120 15.56 5.73 16.86
N LYS A 121 14.36 5.21 17.21
CA LYS A 121 14.22 3.92 17.89
C LYS A 121 14.15 2.72 16.95
N HIS A 122 13.54 2.89 15.76
CA HIS A 122 13.20 1.74 14.90
C HIS A 122 13.87 1.78 13.51
N GLY A 123 14.63 2.85 13.20
CA GLY A 123 15.38 2.94 11.95
C GLY A 123 14.57 3.51 10.78
N TYR A 124 14.88 3.07 9.57
CA TYR A 124 14.31 3.61 8.35
C TYR A 124 12.92 3.09 8.06
N LEU A 125 12.04 3.99 7.63
CA LEU A 125 10.66 3.73 7.26
C LEU A 125 10.44 4.16 5.80
N LYS A 126 9.91 3.24 4.99
CA LYS A 126 9.42 3.51 3.65
C LYS A 126 7.94 3.84 3.69
N GLY A 127 7.58 5.03 3.24
CA GLY A 127 6.22 5.40 2.95
C GLY A 127 5.87 5.11 1.50
N LYS A 128 4.69 4.54 1.25
CA LYS A 128 4.11 4.38 -0.08
C LYS A 128 2.67 4.86 -0.08
N ILE A 129 2.33 5.79 -0.97
CA ILE A 129 0.97 6.28 -1.19
C ILE A 129 0.49 5.77 -2.55
N ARG A 130 -0.74 5.25 -2.58
CA ARG A 130 -1.52 4.96 -3.78
C ARG A 130 -2.76 5.83 -3.75
N ILE A 131 -3.04 6.52 -4.85
CA ILE A 131 -4.27 7.27 -5.04
C ILE A 131 -5.18 6.44 -5.93
N ARG A 132 -6.42 6.25 -5.49
CA ARG A 132 -7.45 5.47 -6.15
C ARG A 132 -8.67 6.33 -6.41
N LYS A 133 -9.36 6.09 -7.52
CA LYS A 133 -10.69 6.65 -7.75
C LYS A 133 -11.70 5.98 -6.82
N ASN A 134 -12.64 6.74 -6.34
CA ASN A 134 -13.76 6.21 -5.58
C ASN A 134 -14.72 5.53 -6.56
N ILE A 135 -15.17 4.31 -6.25
CA ILE A 135 -16.06 3.54 -7.12
C ILE A 135 -17.47 4.18 -7.16
N CYS A 136 -17.91 4.72 -6.02
CA CYS A 136 -19.24 5.35 -5.89
C CYS A 136 -19.28 6.79 -6.42
N ASP A 137 -18.11 7.44 -6.55
CA ASP A 137 -17.97 8.81 -7.04
C ASP A 137 -16.66 8.92 -7.83
N PRO A 138 -16.68 8.64 -9.15
CA PRO A 138 -15.49 8.61 -9.99
C PRO A 138 -14.74 9.93 -10.11
N GLU A 139 -15.36 11.05 -9.76
CA GLU A 139 -14.72 12.38 -9.73
C GLU A 139 -13.85 12.54 -8.49
N SER A 140 -14.12 11.82 -7.43
CA SER A 140 -13.34 11.85 -6.20
C SER A 140 -12.26 10.77 -6.14
N VAL A 141 -11.26 11.01 -5.30
CA VAL A 141 -10.15 10.08 -5.05
C VAL A 141 -9.96 9.83 -3.57
N PHE A 142 -9.40 8.68 -3.24
CA PHE A 142 -8.96 8.37 -1.88
C PHE A 142 -7.53 7.85 -1.86
N VAL A 143 -6.93 7.85 -0.69
CA VAL A 143 -5.54 7.48 -0.47
C VAL A 143 -5.42 6.20 0.33
N ILE A 144 -4.59 5.29 -0.15
CA ILE A 144 -4.07 4.17 0.64
C ILE A 144 -2.59 4.45 0.89
N LYS A 145 -2.23 4.68 2.15
CA LYS A 145 -0.84 4.87 2.58
C LYS A 145 -0.37 3.65 3.36
N THR A 146 0.83 3.18 3.08
CA THR A 146 1.51 2.14 3.85
C THR A 146 2.84 2.66 4.36
N MET A 147 3.16 2.33 5.62
CA MET A 147 4.46 2.59 6.22
C MET A 147 5.08 1.27 6.62
N LYS A 148 6.34 1.03 6.23
CA LYS A 148 7.06 -0.23 6.48
C LYS A 148 8.50 0.08 6.88
N LEU A 149 9.05 -0.68 7.85
CA LEU A 149 10.48 -0.67 8.12
C LEU A 149 11.26 -1.26 6.94
N ILE A 150 12.39 -0.66 6.65
CA ILE A 150 13.28 -1.09 5.56
C ILE A 150 14.75 -1.05 6.00
N SER A 151 15.58 -1.82 5.31
CA SER A 151 17.02 -1.80 5.48
C SER A 151 17.67 -0.55 4.86
N LYS A 152 18.95 -0.34 5.13
CA LYS A 152 19.72 0.75 4.52
C LYS A 152 19.89 0.53 3.00
N GLU A 153 20.09 -0.71 2.57
CA GLU A 153 20.19 -1.07 1.15
C GLU A 153 18.89 -0.74 0.39
N ASP A 154 17.73 -0.91 1.04
CA ASP A 154 16.45 -0.51 0.44
C ASP A 154 16.29 1.01 0.35
N VAL A 155 16.91 1.77 1.26
CA VAL A 155 16.96 3.25 1.15
C VAL A 155 17.73 3.64 -0.10
N ASP A 156 18.88 3.03 -0.35
CA ASP A 156 19.72 3.31 -1.52
C ASP A 156 18.97 3.05 -2.83
N LYS A 157 18.24 1.94 -2.94
CA LYS A 157 17.35 1.65 -4.08
C LYS A 157 16.26 2.72 -4.29
N ILE A 158 15.76 3.32 -3.19
CA ILE A 158 14.76 4.40 -3.30
C ILE A 158 15.42 5.71 -3.75
N ILE A 159 16.67 5.98 -3.35
CA ILE A 159 17.46 7.11 -3.82
C ILE A 159 17.68 7.02 -5.33
N GLU A 160 18.15 5.88 -5.81
CA GLU A 160 18.32 5.61 -7.25
C GLU A 160 17.04 5.81 -8.03
N LYS A 161 15.93 5.27 -7.53
CA LYS A 161 14.59 5.44 -8.13
C LYS A 161 14.16 6.89 -8.20
N LYS A 162 14.49 7.70 -7.19
CA LYS A 162 14.19 9.13 -7.16
C LYS A 162 15.04 9.88 -8.19
N GLU A 163 16.34 9.57 -8.30
CA GLU A 163 17.22 10.24 -9.25
C GLU A 163 16.84 9.88 -10.69
N HIS A 164 16.56 8.62 -10.97
CA HIS A 164 16.03 8.21 -12.28
C HIS A 164 14.74 8.96 -12.63
N ALA A 165 13.80 9.10 -11.70
CA ALA A 165 12.58 9.85 -11.93
C ALA A 165 12.84 11.36 -12.19
N ARG A 166 13.88 11.94 -11.58
CA ARG A 166 14.30 13.32 -11.80
C ARG A 166 14.84 13.50 -13.22
N ILE A 167 15.73 12.60 -13.65
CA ILE A 167 16.33 12.61 -14.99
C ILE A 167 15.23 12.48 -16.06
N GLN A 168 14.31 11.53 -15.91
CA GLN A 168 13.21 11.33 -16.85
C GLN A 168 12.31 12.57 -17.00
N ARG A 169 12.05 13.28 -15.88
CA ARG A 169 11.30 14.54 -15.93
C ARG A 169 12.05 15.66 -16.65
N GLN A 170 13.37 15.72 -16.49
CA GLN A 170 14.21 16.72 -17.19
C GLN A 170 14.20 16.46 -18.70
N ILE A 171 14.36 15.21 -19.13
CA ILE A 171 14.31 14.80 -20.54
C ILE A 171 12.96 15.18 -21.14
N ARG A 172 11.84 14.82 -20.49
CA ARG A 172 10.50 15.16 -20.96
C ARG A 172 10.31 16.67 -21.11
N ARG A 173 10.74 17.47 -20.12
CA ARG A 173 10.61 18.93 -20.19
C ARG A 173 11.44 19.55 -21.32
N ARG A 174 12.60 19.01 -21.66
CA ARG A 174 13.40 19.44 -22.81
C ARG A 174 12.66 19.15 -24.11
N HIS A 175 12.20 17.93 -24.28
CA HIS A 175 11.44 17.52 -25.46
C HIS A 175 10.13 18.34 -25.66
N ASP A 176 9.41 18.65 -24.58
CA ASP A 176 8.20 19.47 -24.63
C ASP A 176 8.50 20.95 -25.00
N ARG A 177 9.72 21.45 -24.73
CA ARG A 177 10.18 22.80 -25.15
C ARG A 177 10.59 22.85 -26.61
N GLU A 178 11.17 21.77 -27.13
CA GLU A 178 11.60 21.66 -28.52
C GLU A 178 10.42 21.51 -29.50
N LYS A 179 9.25 21.12 -29.01
CA LYS A 179 8.00 20.99 -29.78
C LYS A 179 7.12 22.24 -29.81
N LYS A 180 7.49 23.28 -29.06
CA LYS A 180 6.81 24.58 -29.04
C LYS A 180 7.56 25.63 -29.84
#